data_7c2a8a0fd9c594fe44d325ac1d158cb0
#
_entry.id   7c2a8a0fd9c594fe44d325ac1d158cb0
#
_cell.length_a   1.000
_cell.length_b   1.000
_cell.length_c   1.000
_cell.angle_alpha   90.00
_cell.angle_beta   90.00
_cell.angle_gamma   90.00
#
_symmetry.space_group_name_H-M   'P 1'
#
loop_
_entity.id
_entity.type
_entity.pdbx_description
1 polymer ?
#
loop_
_entity_poly.entity_id
_entity_poly.type
_entity_poly.pdbx_seq_one_letter_code
_entity_poly.pdbx_strand_id
1 'polypeptide(L)'
;MTGREHLYDLIKESFLLLDFGDRTLFERYGLSVSRYYALHHIAGNPGLSPSRLSQLMFCDKSNITRLLQGLEADGYVTRHVHERDARIQRLFLTDKGLRLHREVWTVHLTFIEQRLGLLSSEDSQQLETTLDCFIRALAEARSLNG
;
A
#
# COMPACT_ATOMS: atom_id res chain seq x y z
N MET A 1 10.83 -10.87 29.10
CA MET A 1 10.55 -10.78 27.63
C MET A 1 11.30 -11.86 26.89
N THR A 2 10.62 -12.69 26.15
CA THR A 2 11.25 -13.71 25.32
C THR A 2 11.92 -13.05 24.09
N GLY A 3 12.87 -13.73 23.46
CA GLY A 3 13.50 -13.22 22.24
C GLY A 3 12.49 -12.99 21.09
N ARG A 4 11.41 -13.78 21.06
CA ARG A 4 10.34 -13.63 20.05
C ARG A 4 9.44 -12.44 20.33
N GLU A 5 9.14 -12.13 21.57
CA GLU A 5 8.39 -10.92 21.95
C GLU A 5 9.17 -9.68 21.54
N HIS A 6 10.45 -9.63 21.86
CA HIS A 6 11.31 -8.51 21.48
C HIS A 6 11.40 -8.34 19.95
N LEU A 7 11.55 -9.43 19.20
CA LEU A 7 11.55 -9.39 17.74
C LEU A 7 10.23 -8.85 17.18
N TYR A 8 9.11 -9.30 17.75
CA TYR A 8 7.78 -8.81 17.34
C TYR A 8 7.66 -7.30 17.57
N ASP A 9 8.11 -6.82 18.72
CA ASP A 9 8.08 -5.39 19.05
C ASP A 9 8.96 -4.57 18.09
N LEU A 10 10.15 -5.03 17.75
CA LEU A 10 11.03 -4.38 16.78
C LEU A 10 10.39 -4.26 15.40
N ILE A 11 9.72 -5.31 14.93
CA ILE A 11 9.01 -5.31 13.65
C ILE A 11 7.88 -4.28 13.71
N LYS A 12 7.08 -4.27 14.79
CA LYS A 12 5.96 -3.33 14.94
C LYS A 12 6.45 -1.88 15.04
N GLU A 13 7.48 -1.64 15.81
CA GLU A 13 8.08 -0.31 15.95
C GLU A 13 8.63 0.20 14.60
N SER A 14 9.34 -0.65 13.86
CA SER A 14 9.84 -0.32 12.53
C SER A 14 8.70 0.08 11.59
N PHE A 15 7.61 -0.69 11.58
CA PHE A 15 6.44 -0.36 10.79
C PHE A 15 5.83 0.98 11.19
N LEU A 16 5.66 1.23 12.48
CA LEU A 16 5.06 2.47 12.99
C LEU A 16 5.90 3.70 12.63
N LEU A 17 7.23 3.58 12.69
CA LEU A 17 8.13 4.66 12.30
C LEU A 17 8.07 4.96 10.80
N LEU A 18 8.02 3.92 9.98
CA LEU A 18 7.85 4.07 8.53
C LEU A 18 6.49 4.68 8.19
N ASP A 19 5.42 4.18 8.82
CA ASP A 19 4.05 4.67 8.61
C ASP A 19 3.90 6.13 9.05
N PHE A 20 4.47 6.50 10.19
CA PHE A 20 4.48 7.90 10.67
C PHE A 20 5.14 8.83 9.65
N GLY A 21 6.26 8.44 9.09
CA GLY A 21 6.95 9.23 8.09
C GLY A 21 6.19 9.33 6.78
N ASP A 22 5.59 8.24 6.31
CA ASP A 22 4.72 8.22 5.14
C ASP A 22 3.54 9.18 5.34
N ARG A 23 2.87 9.09 6.48
CA ARG A 23 1.75 9.96 6.82
C ARG A 23 2.13 11.43 6.77
N THR A 24 3.25 11.79 7.40
CA THR A 24 3.76 13.17 7.41
C THR A 24 4.04 13.68 6.00
N LEU A 25 4.62 12.85 5.14
CA LEU A 25 4.89 13.21 3.75
C LEU A 25 3.60 13.38 2.95
N PHE A 26 2.69 12.40 3.01
CA PHE A 26 1.48 12.39 2.18
C PHE A 26 0.49 13.49 2.58
N GLU A 27 0.44 13.88 3.85
CA GLU A 27 -0.39 15.00 4.31
C GLU A 27 -0.09 16.31 3.57
N ARG A 28 1.16 16.52 3.15
CA ARG A 28 1.55 17.70 2.34
C ARG A 28 0.84 17.76 0.99
N TYR A 29 0.37 16.62 0.52
CA TYR A 29 -0.33 16.47 -0.77
C TYR A 29 -1.84 16.24 -0.58
N GLY A 30 -2.34 16.40 0.64
CA GLY A 30 -3.75 16.16 0.95
C GLY A 30 -4.16 14.69 0.91
N LEU A 31 -3.19 13.77 1.07
CA LEU A 31 -3.43 12.33 1.03
C LEU A 31 -3.24 11.70 2.40
N SER A 32 -4.15 10.79 2.76
CA SER A 32 -3.89 9.82 3.82
C SER A 32 -2.99 8.71 3.28
N VAL A 33 -2.37 7.94 4.16
CA VAL A 33 -1.56 6.77 3.79
C VAL A 33 -2.39 5.79 2.96
N SER A 34 -3.62 5.50 3.37
CA SER A 34 -4.52 4.60 2.64
C SER A 34 -4.84 5.09 1.23
N ARG A 35 -5.12 6.38 1.08
CA ARG A 35 -5.39 6.98 -0.24
C ARG A 35 -4.17 6.90 -1.16
N TYR A 36 -3.00 7.21 -0.63
CA TYR A 36 -1.78 7.10 -1.42
C TYR A 36 -1.54 5.67 -1.91
N TYR A 37 -1.61 4.68 -1.01
CA TYR A 37 -1.35 3.29 -1.43
C TYR A 37 -2.44 2.74 -2.35
N ALA A 38 -3.69 3.17 -2.22
CA ALA A 38 -4.73 2.83 -3.21
C ALA A 38 -4.37 3.36 -4.59
N LEU A 39 -3.99 4.63 -4.70
CA LEU A 39 -3.53 5.23 -5.95
C LEU A 39 -2.30 4.49 -6.50
N HIS A 40 -1.36 4.15 -5.64
CA HIS A 40 -0.14 3.45 -6.02
C HIS A 40 -0.40 2.05 -6.58
N HIS A 41 -1.28 1.28 -5.94
CA HIS A 41 -1.67 -0.04 -6.44
C HIS A 41 -2.43 0.04 -7.77
N ILE A 42 -3.33 1.00 -7.92
CA ILE A 42 -4.08 1.19 -9.17
C ILE A 42 -3.14 1.65 -10.29
N ALA A 43 -2.20 2.55 -10.00
CA ALA A 43 -1.20 3.01 -10.98
C ALA A 43 -0.34 1.86 -11.50
N GLY A 44 0.08 0.97 -10.62
CA GLY A 44 0.88 -0.21 -10.98
C GLY A 44 0.09 -1.32 -11.65
N ASN A 45 -1.24 -1.33 -11.49
CA ASN A 45 -2.14 -2.37 -12.00
C ASN A 45 -3.40 -1.74 -12.60
N PRO A 46 -3.32 -1.08 -13.75
CA PRO A 46 -4.50 -0.52 -14.39
C PRO A 46 -5.54 -1.59 -14.68
N GLY A 47 -6.78 -1.35 -14.31
CA GLY A 47 -7.85 -2.33 -14.40
C GLY A 47 -7.98 -3.25 -13.18
N LEU A 48 -7.30 -2.92 -12.09
CA LEU A 48 -7.41 -3.63 -10.81
C LEU A 48 -8.85 -3.66 -10.32
N SER A 49 -9.30 -4.82 -9.81
CA SER A 49 -10.63 -4.91 -9.21
C SER A 49 -10.64 -4.36 -7.77
N PRO A 50 -11.78 -3.84 -7.29
CA PRO A 50 -11.91 -3.45 -5.88
C PRO A 50 -11.60 -4.59 -4.90
N SER A 51 -12.00 -5.81 -5.25
CA SER A 51 -11.71 -7.00 -4.44
C SER A 51 -10.20 -7.27 -4.34
N ARG A 52 -9.48 -7.16 -5.44
CA ARG A 52 -8.02 -7.34 -5.45
C ARG A 52 -7.32 -6.21 -4.67
N LEU A 53 -7.79 -4.99 -4.81
CA LEU A 53 -7.28 -3.86 -4.03
C LEU A 53 -7.45 -4.12 -2.52
N SER A 54 -8.61 -4.60 -2.11
CA SER A 54 -8.89 -5.00 -0.72
C SER A 54 -7.87 -6.02 -0.19
N GLN A 55 -7.56 -7.03 -0.98
CA GLN A 55 -6.57 -8.05 -0.64
C GLN A 55 -5.16 -7.46 -0.50
N LEU A 56 -4.74 -6.63 -1.45
CA LEU A 56 -3.41 -6.00 -1.45
C LEU A 56 -3.21 -5.06 -0.27
N MET A 57 -4.27 -4.38 0.16
CA MET A 57 -4.21 -3.42 1.26
C MET A 57 -4.56 -4.05 2.61
N PHE A 58 -4.89 -5.33 2.67
CA PHE A 58 -5.36 -6.01 3.89
C PHE A 58 -6.49 -5.25 4.58
N CYS A 59 -7.43 -4.76 3.79
CA CYS A 59 -8.53 -3.90 4.19
C CYS A 59 -9.86 -4.60 3.90
N ASP A 60 -10.88 -4.40 4.73
CA ASP A 60 -12.19 -4.98 4.46
C ASP A 60 -12.92 -4.26 3.32
N LYS A 61 -13.97 -4.90 2.79
CA LYS A 61 -14.72 -4.39 1.64
C LYS A 61 -15.38 -3.04 1.93
N SER A 62 -15.88 -2.81 3.14
CA SER A 62 -16.56 -1.56 3.48
C SER A 62 -15.58 -0.39 3.54
N ASN A 63 -14.39 -0.59 4.08
CA ASN A 63 -13.32 0.41 4.08
C ASN A 63 -12.83 0.72 2.67
N ILE A 64 -12.64 -0.30 1.82
CA ILE A 64 -12.26 -0.10 0.41
C ILE A 64 -13.35 0.66 -0.35
N THR A 65 -14.63 0.34 -0.13
CA THR A 65 -15.74 1.03 -0.77
C THR A 65 -15.72 2.52 -0.43
N ARG A 66 -15.57 2.87 0.84
CA ARG A 66 -15.49 4.28 1.29
C ARG A 66 -14.26 4.98 0.73
N LEU A 67 -13.12 4.32 0.73
CA LEU A 67 -11.87 4.84 0.20
C LEU A 67 -12.01 5.18 -1.29
N LEU A 68 -12.56 4.25 -2.08
CA LEU A 68 -12.79 4.44 -3.51
C LEU A 68 -13.81 5.54 -3.79
N GLN A 69 -14.90 5.61 -3.03
CA GLN A 69 -15.88 6.69 -3.14
C GLN A 69 -15.24 8.06 -2.95
N GLY A 70 -14.36 8.20 -1.95
CA GLY A 70 -13.62 9.44 -1.72
C GLY A 70 -12.67 9.79 -2.87
N LEU A 71 -11.94 8.82 -3.40
CA LEU A 71 -11.03 9.02 -4.52
C LEU A 71 -11.76 9.33 -5.83
N GLU A 72 -12.92 8.72 -6.05
CA GLU A 72 -13.79 9.01 -7.20
C GLU A 72 -14.38 10.42 -7.08
N ALA A 73 -14.86 10.79 -5.90
CA ALA A 73 -15.44 12.13 -5.65
C ALA A 73 -14.40 13.24 -5.87
N ASP A 74 -13.15 13.01 -5.51
CA ASP A 74 -12.06 13.96 -5.72
C ASP A 74 -11.50 13.92 -7.16
N GLY A 75 -12.00 13.03 -8.01
CA GLY A 75 -11.64 12.94 -9.41
C GLY A 75 -10.30 12.25 -9.69
N TYR A 76 -9.80 11.43 -8.76
CA TYR A 76 -8.52 10.72 -8.92
C TYR A 76 -8.67 9.33 -9.51
N VAL A 77 -9.80 8.68 -9.32
CA VAL A 77 -10.08 7.31 -9.73
C VAL A 77 -11.36 7.27 -10.53
N THR A 78 -11.38 6.44 -11.57
CA THR A 78 -12.59 6.11 -12.33
C THR A 78 -12.81 4.60 -12.28
N ARG A 79 -14.09 4.22 -12.29
CA ARG A 79 -14.53 2.83 -12.24
C ARG A 79 -15.26 2.47 -13.51
N HIS A 80 -14.75 1.45 -14.21
CA HIS A 80 -15.39 0.91 -15.39
C HIS A 80 -16.15 -0.36 -15.01
N VAL A 81 -17.44 -0.38 -15.29
CA VAL A 81 -18.31 -1.51 -15.02
C VAL A 81 -18.44 -2.33 -16.31
N HIS A 82 -18.32 -3.66 -16.20
CA HIS A 82 -18.48 -4.53 -17.37
C HIS A 82 -19.90 -4.47 -17.92
N GLU A 83 -20.03 -4.36 -19.25
CA GLU A 83 -21.32 -4.15 -19.93
C GLU A 83 -22.36 -5.27 -19.65
N ARG A 84 -21.89 -6.53 -19.49
CA ARG A 84 -22.74 -7.70 -19.31
C ARG A 84 -22.86 -8.15 -17.87
N ASP A 85 -21.93 -7.74 -16.98
CA ASP A 85 -21.94 -8.12 -15.58
C ASP A 85 -21.44 -6.96 -14.72
N ALA A 86 -22.38 -6.26 -14.05
CA ALA A 86 -22.11 -5.12 -13.19
C ALA A 86 -21.24 -5.46 -11.95
N ARG A 87 -21.07 -6.76 -11.63
CA ARG A 87 -20.19 -7.19 -10.55
C ARG A 87 -18.70 -7.12 -10.93
N ILE A 88 -18.42 -7.08 -12.24
CA ILE A 88 -17.06 -6.95 -12.76
C ILE A 88 -16.75 -5.47 -12.88
N GLN A 89 -15.90 -4.98 -11.98
CA GLN A 89 -15.46 -3.59 -11.94
C GLN A 89 -13.96 -3.49 -12.11
N ARG A 90 -13.53 -2.48 -12.85
CA ARG A 90 -12.11 -2.19 -13.12
C ARG A 90 -11.80 -0.76 -12.72
N LEU A 91 -10.72 -0.62 -11.96
CA LEU A 91 -10.27 0.68 -11.46
C LEU A 91 -9.13 1.23 -12.31
N PHE A 92 -9.21 2.52 -12.61
CA PHE A 92 -8.17 3.25 -13.33
C PHE A 92 -7.94 4.59 -12.65
N LEU A 93 -6.72 5.10 -12.71
CA LEU A 93 -6.47 6.49 -12.36
C LEU A 93 -6.96 7.39 -13.51
N THR A 94 -7.54 8.52 -13.16
CA THR A 94 -7.79 9.62 -14.10
C THR A 94 -6.47 10.32 -14.42
N ASP A 95 -6.46 11.23 -15.41
CA ASP A 95 -5.27 12.04 -15.67
C ASP A 95 -4.85 12.86 -14.44
N LYS A 96 -5.82 13.37 -13.69
CA LYS A 96 -5.58 14.06 -12.42
C LYS A 96 -4.93 13.14 -11.39
N GLY A 97 -5.44 11.91 -11.25
CA GLY A 97 -4.89 10.89 -10.36
C GLY A 97 -3.48 10.45 -10.74
N LEU A 98 -3.23 10.28 -12.04
CA LEU A 98 -1.89 9.94 -12.55
C LEU A 98 -0.87 11.04 -12.25
N ARG A 99 -1.23 12.31 -12.46
CA ARG A 99 -0.36 13.44 -12.15
C ARG A 99 -0.03 13.50 -10.66
N LEU A 100 -1.03 13.39 -9.80
CA LEU A 100 -0.82 13.39 -8.35
C LEU A 100 0.05 12.22 -7.91
N HIS A 101 -0.26 11.01 -8.36
CA HIS A 101 0.54 9.83 -8.03
C HIS A 101 2.00 10.00 -8.45
N ARG A 102 2.26 10.48 -9.66
CA ARG A 102 3.61 10.67 -10.18
C ARG A 102 4.39 11.70 -9.35
N GLU A 103 3.76 12.80 -9.00
CA GLU A 103 4.35 13.84 -8.16
C GLU A 103 4.74 13.30 -6.78
N VAL A 104 3.80 12.65 -6.10
CA VAL A 104 4.02 12.10 -4.76
C VAL A 104 5.00 10.93 -4.80
N TRP A 105 4.92 10.08 -5.80
CA TRP A 105 5.84 8.95 -5.96
C TRP A 105 7.29 9.41 -6.08
N THR A 106 7.55 10.45 -6.86
CA THR A 106 8.90 10.99 -7.03
C THR A 106 9.49 11.45 -5.69
N VAL A 107 8.72 12.12 -4.86
CA VAL A 107 9.15 12.58 -3.54
C VAL A 107 9.26 11.40 -2.57
N HIS A 108 8.30 10.48 -2.62
CA HIS A 108 8.29 9.30 -1.75
C HIS A 108 9.48 8.38 -2.04
N LEU A 109 9.86 8.21 -3.31
CA LEU A 109 11.02 7.41 -3.67
C LEU A 109 12.31 7.96 -3.04
N THR A 110 12.54 9.27 -3.12
CA THR A 110 13.68 9.92 -2.45
C THR A 110 13.64 9.68 -0.93
N PHE A 111 12.47 9.76 -0.35
CA PHE A 111 12.27 9.54 1.08
C PHE A 111 12.55 8.08 1.50
N ILE A 112 12.15 7.11 0.68
CA ILE A 112 12.47 5.68 0.86
C ILE A 112 13.99 5.48 0.82
N GLU A 113 14.64 6.03 -0.21
CA GLU A 113 16.11 5.95 -0.38
C GLU A 113 16.85 6.50 0.84
N GLN A 114 16.43 7.64 1.35
CA GLN A 114 17.04 8.26 2.54
C GLN A 114 16.88 7.39 3.78
N ARG A 115 15.72 6.78 3.98
CA ARG A 115 15.43 5.96 5.15
C ARG A 115 16.13 4.61 5.11
N LEU A 116 16.02 3.90 4.01
CA LEU A 116 16.67 2.60 3.87
C LEU A 116 18.18 2.73 3.71
N GLY A 117 18.66 3.88 3.26
CA GLY A 117 20.07 4.23 3.22
C GLY A 117 20.73 4.37 4.61
N LEU A 118 19.95 4.35 5.70
CA LEU A 118 20.48 4.26 7.05
C LEU A 118 21.07 2.87 7.37
N LEU A 119 20.69 1.87 6.60
CA LEU A 119 21.24 0.52 6.69
C LEU A 119 22.44 0.36 5.75
N SER A 120 23.41 -0.46 6.16
CA SER A 120 24.47 -0.89 5.23
C SER A 120 23.85 -1.72 4.09
N SER A 121 24.57 -1.83 2.97
CA SER A 121 24.12 -2.67 1.85
C SER A 121 23.94 -4.13 2.26
N GLU A 122 24.82 -4.64 3.13
CA GLU A 122 24.75 -5.99 3.66
C GLU A 122 23.52 -6.19 4.54
N ASP A 123 23.28 -5.28 5.50
CA ASP A 123 22.11 -5.34 6.38
C ASP A 123 20.80 -5.21 5.59
N SER A 124 20.74 -4.34 4.60
CA SER A 124 19.59 -4.18 3.71
C SER A 124 19.27 -5.47 2.99
N GLN A 125 20.26 -6.11 2.40
CA GLN A 125 20.08 -7.36 1.66
C GLN A 125 19.64 -8.51 2.58
N GLN A 126 20.22 -8.61 3.77
CA GLN A 126 19.86 -9.62 4.75
C GLN A 126 18.44 -9.41 5.26
N LEU A 127 18.05 -8.18 5.56
CA LEU A 127 16.71 -7.83 6.00
C LEU A 127 15.67 -8.13 4.90
N GLU A 128 15.94 -7.75 3.66
CA GLU A 128 15.07 -8.04 2.51
C GLU A 128 14.82 -9.54 2.37
N THR A 129 15.86 -10.35 2.38
CA THR A 129 15.76 -11.81 2.27
C THR A 129 14.95 -12.40 3.42
N THR A 130 15.18 -11.95 4.64
CA THR A 130 14.50 -12.44 5.84
C THR A 130 13.02 -12.05 5.85
N LEU A 131 12.71 -10.79 5.50
CA LEU A 131 11.33 -10.31 5.43
C LEU A 131 10.53 -11.03 4.32
N ASP A 132 11.13 -11.24 3.15
CA ASP A 132 10.48 -11.96 2.07
C ASP A 132 10.12 -13.41 2.47
N CYS A 133 11.03 -14.09 3.13
CA CYS A 133 10.79 -15.43 3.69
C CYS A 133 9.67 -15.41 4.73
N PHE A 134 9.69 -14.42 5.63
CA PHE A 134 8.69 -14.30 6.71
C PHE A 134 7.30 -13.97 6.15
N ILE A 135 7.20 -13.08 5.17
CA ILE A 135 5.94 -12.72 4.51
C ILE A 135 5.31 -13.95 3.85
N ARG A 136 6.11 -14.77 3.16
CA ARG A 136 5.62 -16.02 2.56
C ARG A 136 5.08 -16.99 3.62
N ALA A 137 5.80 -17.16 4.71
CA ALA A 137 5.35 -18.03 5.81
C ALA A 137 4.05 -17.55 6.44
N LEU A 138 3.89 -16.23 6.64
CA LEU A 138 2.66 -15.64 7.15
C LEU A 138 1.48 -15.83 6.19
N ALA A 139 1.71 -15.68 4.89
CA ALA A 139 0.69 -15.87 3.87
C ALA A 139 0.20 -17.33 3.81
N GLU A 140 1.12 -18.29 3.89
CA GLU A 140 0.80 -19.71 3.98
C GLU A 140 -0.02 -20.04 5.23
N ALA A 141 0.41 -19.56 6.41
CA ALA A 141 -0.30 -19.74 7.66
C ALA A 141 -1.72 -19.16 7.63
N ARG A 142 -1.91 -18.02 6.96
CA ARG A 142 -3.22 -17.41 6.77
C ARG A 142 -4.14 -18.26 5.88
N SER A 143 -3.63 -18.85 4.82
CA SER A 143 -4.42 -19.70 3.91
C SER A 143 -4.88 -21.01 4.56
N LEU A 144 -4.14 -21.52 5.55
CA LEU A 144 -4.50 -22.71 6.32
C LEU A 144 -5.59 -22.48 7.38
N ASN A 145 -5.75 -21.21 7.82
CA ASN A 145 -6.70 -20.81 8.87
C ASN A 145 -7.94 -20.09 8.32
N GLY A 146 -8.05 -19.99 7.00
CA GLY A 146 -9.17 -19.32 6.29
C GLY A 146 -10.24 -20.23 5.78
#